data_90b77d774d38e0f2a5b62fb60f443432
#
_entry.id   90b77d774d38e0f2a5b62fb60f443432
#
_cell.length_a   1.000
_cell.length_b   1.000
_cell.length_c   1.000
_cell.angle_alpha   90.00
_cell.angle_beta   90.00
_cell.angle_gamma   90.00
#
_symmetry.space_group_name_H-M   'P 1'
#
loop_
_entity.id
_entity.type
_entity.pdbx_description
1 polymer ?
#
loop_
_entity_poly.entity_id
_entity_poly.type
_entity_poly.pdbx_seq_one_letter_code
_entity_poly.pdbx_strand_id
1 'polypeptide(L)'
;MNVLYLIGNGFDLRLGLPTRYADFLEFYKGQTPQLGTGRSQQEEAIKKYKERFFAEMAEREGRGEEQWKDLEIALGEFTTAFGDDADGFCDFYEDMNRSLEAYLAQCNSFEPTPEEVEKFREDLTYPYRYFKPREEKELSALTIAQAWYIDVISFNYTLSFECLCQDALLVGERYYPEGYSGHPVIYQGVKHVHGSLGEGGILLGVDHGDQMANDQCRQCDDVMDLLLKPQANEGRGTLVDEECLSLIAGADVICLFGLSLGPTDQMWWTAIKKRFLDNPEIILLYFHYDPAAWAALKFDRRKERQARQHLIDALGLEGNQKEYDDRIFVTINSDMFPRR
;
A
#
# COMPACT_ATOMS: atom_id res chain seq x y z
N MET A 1 1.50 -21.34 11.57
CA MET A 1 1.49 -20.84 10.19
C MET A 1 1.51 -19.33 10.23
N ASN A 2 2.42 -18.73 9.49
CA ASN A 2 2.57 -17.27 9.44
C ASN A 2 1.77 -16.73 8.24
N VAL A 3 0.76 -15.93 8.53
CA VAL A 3 -0.11 -15.29 7.54
C VAL A 3 0.21 -13.83 7.50
N LEU A 4 0.65 -13.34 6.37
CA LEU A 4 1.04 -11.95 6.19
C LEU A 4 0.03 -11.25 5.28
N TYR A 5 -0.55 -10.17 5.77
CA TYR A 5 -1.39 -9.27 4.96
C TYR A 5 -0.56 -8.08 4.49
N LEU A 6 -0.63 -7.79 3.20
CA LEU A 6 -0.18 -6.52 2.63
C LEU A 6 -1.41 -5.72 2.25
N ILE A 7 -1.58 -4.56 2.87
CA ILE A 7 -2.77 -3.71 2.77
C ILE A 7 -2.39 -2.38 2.11
N GLY A 8 -3.01 -2.08 0.97
CA GLY A 8 -2.83 -0.81 0.28
C GLY A 8 -4.07 0.09 0.33
N ASN A 9 -4.02 1.23 -0.35
CA ASN A 9 -5.03 2.29 -0.32
C ASN A 9 -6.44 1.83 -0.72
N GLY A 10 -6.57 0.73 -1.47
CA GLY A 10 -7.88 0.13 -1.75
C GLY A 10 -8.66 -0.28 -0.51
N PHE A 11 -7.99 -0.48 0.64
CA PHE A 11 -8.64 -0.73 1.92
C PHE A 11 -9.34 0.54 2.44
N ASP A 12 -8.65 1.67 2.44
CA ASP A 12 -9.23 2.96 2.83
C ASP A 12 -10.40 3.37 1.92
N LEU A 13 -10.21 3.19 0.61
CA LEU A 13 -11.25 3.48 -0.37
C LEU A 13 -12.49 2.60 -0.17
N ARG A 14 -12.32 1.36 0.27
CA ARG A 14 -13.43 0.47 0.61
C ARG A 14 -14.21 0.94 1.84
N LEU A 15 -13.51 1.52 2.81
CA LEU A 15 -14.11 2.17 3.97
C LEU A 15 -14.74 3.54 3.67
N GLY A 16 -14.72 3.97 2.39
CA GLY A 16 -15.28 5.24 1.96
C GLY A 16 -14.41 6.45 2.26
N LEU A 17 -13.14 6.24 2.65
CA LEU A 17 -12.22 7.34 2.91
C LEU A 17 -11.69 7.92 1.57
N PRO A 18 -11.70 9.23 1.36
CA PRO A 18 -11.24 9.86 0.12
C PRO A 18 -9.72 10.01 0.12
N THR A 19 -8.99 8.89 0.08
CA THR A 19 -7.52 8.83 0.21
C THR A 19 -6.79 8.65 -1.12
N ARG A 20 -7.46 8.89 -2.27
CA ARG A 20 -6.78 8.88 -3.57
C ARG A 20 -5.85 10.06 -3.70
N TYR A 21 -4.74 9.89 -4.39
CA TYR A 21 -3.86 11.02 -4.74
C TYR A 21 -4.60 12.10 -5.53
N ALA A 22 -5.57 11.74 -6.37
CA ALA A 22 -6.40 12.71 -7.09
C ALA A 22 -7.21 13.61 -6.14
N ASP A 23 -7.80 13.03 -5.07
CA ASP A 23 -8.57 13.77 -4.06
C ASP A 23 -7.65 14.71 -3.27
N PHE A 24 -6.45 14.23 -2.89
CA PHE A 24 -5.43 15.06 -2.27
C PHE A 24 -4.95 16.20 -3.17
N LEU A 25 -4.66 15.93 -4.43
CA LEU A 25 -4.15 16.95 -5.37
C LEU A 25 -5.17 18.07 -5.61
N GLU A 26 -6.47 17.76 -5.63
CA GLU A 26 -7.52 18.77 -5.70
C GLU A 26 -7.52 19.65 -4.43
N PHE A 27 -7.36 19.04 -3.26
CA PHE A 27 -7.19 19.77 -2.00
C PHE A 27 -5.92 20.63 -2.03
N TYR A 28 -4.76 20.03 -2.37
CA TYR A 28 -3.46 20.71 -2.37
C TYR A 28 -3.44 21.91 -3.31
N LYS A 29 -4.08 21.81 -4.48
CA LYS A 29 -4.18 22.91 -5.44
C LYS A 29 -4.76 24.19 -4.84
N GLY A 30 -5.72 24.05 -3.93
CA GLY A 30 -6.35 25.16 -3.23
C GLY A 30 -5.57 25.72 -2.03
N GLN A 31 -4.51 25.04 -1.56
CA GLN A 31 -3.75 25.48 -0.39
C GLN A 31 -2.71 26.55 -0.74
N THR A 32 -2.48 27.47 0.18
CA THR A 32 -1.34 28.39 0.11
C THR A 32 -0.16 27.76 0.86
N PRO A 33 1.10 27.93 0.37
CA PRO A 33 2.28 27.43 1.08
C PRO A 33 2.32 27.91 2.52
N GLN A 34 2.57 26.98 3.46
CA GLN A 34 2.63 27.25 4.89
C GLN A 34 4.07 27.08 5.39
N LEU A 35 4.90 28.07 5.16
CA LEU A 35 6.18 28.19 5.84
C LEU A 35 6.01 29.08 7.07
N GLY A 36 6.70 28.75 8.16
CA GLY A 36 6.65 29.57 9.39
C GLY A 36 6.98 31.03 9.12
N THR A 37 6.43 31.93 9.95
CA THR A 37 6.49 33.36 9.80
C THR A 37 7.88 33.93 9.44
N GLY A 38 7.98 34.69 8.34
CA GLY A 38 9.16 35.45 7.95
C GLY A 38 9.91 34.97 6.70
N ARG A 39 9.35 33.97 5.94
CA ARG A 39 10.01 33.36 4.75
C ARG A 39 9.28 33.65 3.43
N SER A 40 8.86 34.88 3.21
CA SER A 40 8.04 35.30 2.04
C SER A 40 8.67 34.95 0.67
N GLN A 41 9.99 34.93 0.55
CA GLN A 41 10.67 34.55 -0.70
C GLN A 41 10.57 33.05 -0.99
N GLN A 42 10.68 32.20 0.04
CA GLN A 42 10.51 30.75 -0.08
C GLN A 42 9.05 30.41 -0.41
N GLU A 43 8.08 31.07 0.24
CA GLU A 43 6.65 30.88 -0.08
C GLU A 43 6.33 31.19 -1.55
N GLU A 44 6.92 32.25 -2.10
CA GLU A 44 6.75 32.60 -3.51
C GLU A 44 7.43 31.59 -4.45
N ALA A 45 8.59 31.05 -4.06
CA ALA A 45 9.29 30.00 -4.81
C ALA A 45 8.46 28.70 -4.82
N ILE A 46 7.97 28.25 -3.67
CA ILE A 46 7.09 27.06 -3.57
C ILE A 46 5.85 27.25 -4.42
N LYS A 47 5.20 28.41 -4.35
CA LYS A 47 4.02 28.71 -5.17
C LYS A 47 4.31 28.55 -6.66
N LYS A 48 5.44 29.07 -7.13
CA LYS A 48 5.87 28.93 -8.52
C LYS A 48 6.09 27.47 -8.93
N TYR A 49 6.77 26.68 -8.08
CA TYR A 49 6.99 25.25 -8.33
C TYR A 49 5.67 24.48 -8.31
N LYS A 50 4.77 24.79 -7.39
CA LYS A 50 3.44 24.21 -7.32
C LYS A 50 2.61 24.50 -8.59
N GLU A 51 2.58 25.77 -9.04
CA GLU A 51 1.90 26.13 -10.30
C GLU A 51 2.48 25.36 -11.49
N ARG A 52 3.81 25.22 -11.56
CA ARG A 52 4.48 24.44 -12.60
C ARG A 52 4.15 22.96 -12.51
N PHE A 53 4.14 22.38 -11.32
CA PHE A 53 3.77 20.97 -11.11
C PHE A 53 2.38 20.67 -11.65
N PHE A 54 1.38 21.47 -11.29
CA PHE A 54 0.02 21.28 -11.79
C PHE A 54 -0.12 21.52 -13.30
N ALA A 55 0.64 22.47 -13.86
CA ALA A 55 0.66 22.71 -15.30
C ALA A 55 1.25 21.49 -16.05
N GLU A 56 2.34 20.93 -15.55
CA GLU A 56 2.99 19.76 -16.13
C GLU A 56 2.10 18.49 -16.01
N MET A 57 1.45 18.29 -14.86
CA MET A 57 0.46 17.22 -14.71
C MET A 57 -0.66 17.32 -15.75
N ALA A 58 -1.27 18.50 -15.92
CA ALA A 58 -2.35 18.71 -16.87
C ALA A 58 -1.90 18.48 -18.32
N GLU A 59 -0.68 18.89 -18.67
CA GLU A 59 -0.10 18.68 -20.01
C GLU A 59 0.11 17.19 -20.30
N ARG A 60 0.66 16.45 -19.34
CA ARG A 60 0.93 15.00 -19.47
C ARG A 60 -0.34 14.17 -19.46
N GLU A 61 -1.32 14.52 -18.65
CA GLU A 61 -2.65 13.91 -18.70
C GLU A 61 -3.30 14.12 -20.09
N GLY A 62 -3.18 15.32 -20.66
CA GLY A 62 -3.63 15.62 -22.01
C GLY A 62 -2.94 14.80 -23.12
N ARG A 63 -1.73 14.30 -22.85
CA ARG A 63 -0.99 13.38 -23.74
C ARG A 63 -1.30 11.90 -23.47
N GLY A 64 -2.10 11.57 -22.44
CA GLY A 64 -2.44 10.20 -22.08
C GLY A 64 -1.35 9.46 -21.29
N GLU A 65 -0.44 10.19 -20.67
CA GLU A 65 0.60 9.62 -19.80
C GLU A 65 0.00 9.23 -18.44
N GLU A 66 -0.58 8.02 -18.37
CA GLU A 66 -1.32 7.56 -17.18
C GLU A 66 -0.46 7.37 -15.93
N GLN A 67 0.84 7.17 -16.08
CA GLN A 67 1.78 7.02 -14.96
C GLN A 67 1.84 8.26 -14.05
N TRP A 68 1.52 9.44 -14.56
CA TRP A 68 1.43 10.67 -13.79
C TRP A 68 0.20 10.75 -12.88
N LYS A 69 -0.67 9.75 -12.91
CA LYS A 69 -1.72 9.56 -11.91
C LYS A 69 -1.16 9.00 -10.60
N ASP A 70 0.04 8.42 -10.64
CA ASP A 70 0.82 8.05 -9.48
C ASP A 70 1.66 9.26 -9.03
N LEU A 71 1.33 9.82 -7.88
CA LEU A 71 1.97 11.03 -7.36
C LEU A 71 3.47 10.81 -7.09
N GLU A 72 3.86 9.62 -6.67
CA GLU A 72 5.25 9.31 -6.34
C GLU A 72 6.13 9.29 -7.59
N ILE A 73 5.65 8.68 -8.68
CA ILE A 73 6.33 8.74 -9.98
C ILE A 73 6.38 10.18 -10.48
N ALA A 74 5.26 10.90 -10.39
CA ALA A 74 5.18 12.29 -10.82
C ALA A 74 6.20 13.17 -10.10
N LEU A 75 6.39 12.98 -8.78
CA LEU A 75 7.41 13.69 -8.02
C LEU A 75 8.84 13.35 -8.47
N GLY A 76 9.13 12.07 -8.68
CA GLY A 76 10.45 11.63 -9.16
C GLY A 76 10.80 12.26 -10.50
N GLU A 77 9.88 12.30 -11.44
CA GLU A 77 10.07 12.93 -12.76
C GLU A 77 10.11 14.47 -12.65
N PHE A 78 9.32 15.07 -11.76
CA PHE A 78 9.27 16.52 -11.56
C PHE A 78 10.56 17.11 -10.98
N THR A 79 11.46 16.28 -10.43
CA THR A 79 12.81 16.73 -10.00
C THR A 79 13.54 17.53 -11.08
N THR A 80 13.28 17.28 -12.37
CA THR A 80 13.85 18.06 -13.49
C THR A 80 13.49 19.54 -13.46
N ALA A 81 12.38 19.91 -12.83
CA ALA A 81 11.93 21.30 -12.74
C ALA A 81 12.86 22.21 -11.93
N PHE A 82 13.68 21.60 -11.06
CA PHE A 82 14.53 22.30 -10.10
C PHE A 82 15.95 22.54 -10.61
N GLY A 83 16.42 21.79 -11.61
CA GLY A 83 17.81 21.91 -12.11
C GLY A 83 18.81 21.67 -10.98
N ASP A 84 19.56 22.70 -10.57
CA ASP A 84 20.52 22.69 -9.47
C ASP A 84 19.96 23.26 -8.15
N ASP A 85 18.67 23.63 -8.10
CA ASP A 85 17.98 24.18 -6.93
C ASP A 85 17.47 23.06 -6.00
N ALA A 86 18.37 22.35 -5.33
CA ALA A 86 18.03 21.28 -4.39
C ALA A 86 17.23 21.80 -3.20
N ASP A 87 17.58 23.00 -2.66
CA ASP A 87 16.84 23.62 -1.56
C ASP A 87 15.39 23.93 -1.95
N GLY A 88 15.19 24.42 -3.18
CA GLY A 88 13.85 24.66 -3.71
C GLY A 88 13.02 23.38 -3.85
N PHE A 89 13.65 22.25 -4.21
CA PHE A 89 12.99 20.96 -4.20
C PHE A 89 12.60 20.54 -2.79
N CYS A 90 13.50 20.63 -1.83
CA CYS A 90 13.24 20.26 -0.43
C CYS A 90 12.08 21.09 0.15
N ASP A 91 12.09 22.40 -0.06
CA ASP A 91 11.01 23.30 0.40
C ASP A 91 9.65 22.93 -0.23
N PHE A 92 9.62 22.64 -1.54
CA PHE A 92 8.41 22.22 -2.26
C PHE A 92 7.90 20.87 -1.76
N TYR A 93 8.81 19.88 -1.61
CA TYR A 93 8.47 18.55 -1.10
C TYR A 93 7.90 18.62 0.31
N GLU A 94 8.53 19.38 1.20
CA GLU A 94 8.04 19.56 2.57
C GLU A 94 6.65 20.20 2.62
N ASP A 95 6.37 21.21 1.80
CA ASP A 95 5.05 21.82 1.70
C ASP A 95 3.99 20.83 1.24
N MET A 96 4.33 20.01 0.22
CA MET A 96 3.44 18.97 -0.28
C MET A 96 3.19 17.87 0.77
N ASN A 97 4.24 17.39 1.43
CA ASN A 97 4.16 16.35 2.43
C ASN A 97 3.32 16.76 3.64
N ARG A 98 3.55 17.98 4.18
CA ARG A 98 2.74 18.57 5.25
C ARG A 98 1.27 18.75 4.84
N SER A 99 1.04 19.15 3.59
CA SER A 99 -0.32 19.31 3.05
C SER A 99 -1.01 17.96 2.94
N LEU A 100 -0.28 16.90 2.57
CA LEU A 100 -0.81 15.54 2.52
C LEU A 100 -1.14 15.02 3.92
N GLU A 101 -0.28 15.22 4.90
CA GLU A 101 -0.56 14.89 6.30
C GLU A 101 -1.81 15.60 6.81
N ALA A 102 -1.92 16.92 6.56
CA ALA A 102 -3.07 17.71 6.98
C ALA A 102 -4.38 17.24 6.29
N TYR A 103 -4.30 16.87 5.02
CA TYR A 103 -5.43 16.31 4.28
C TYR A 103 -5.88 14.95 4.85
N LEU A 104 -4.94 14.04 5.00
CA LEU A 104 -5.23 12.69 5.50
C LEU A 104 -5.73 12.72 6.96
N ALA A 105 -5.24 13.66 7.79
CA ALA A 105 -5.76 13.85 9.13
C ALA A 105 -7.24 14.23 9.15
N GLN A 106 -7.73 15.00 8.15
CA GLN A 106 -9.15 15.30 8.00
C GLN A 106 -9.95 14.06 7.55
N CYS A 107 -9.34 13.17 6.75
CA CYS A 107 -9.97 11.94 6.28
C CYS A 107 -10.01 10.85 7.37
N ASN A 108 -9.15 10.91 8.38
CA ASN A 108 -8.93 9.85 9.38
C ASN A 108 -10.00 9.82 10.50
N SER A 109 -11.15 10.43 10.30
CA SER A 109 -12.28 10.40 11.26
C SER A 109 -13.13 9.14 11.12
N PHE A 110 -12.48 7.97 11.06
CA PHE A 110 -13.16 6.69 10.92
C PHE A 110 -13.47 6.08 12.29
N GLU A 111 -14.76 5.95 12.61
CA GLU A 111 -15.25 5.23 13.79
C GLU A 111 -16.01 3.98 13.30
N PRO A 112 -15.48 2.76 13.57
CA PRO A 112 -16.14 1.54 13.14
C PRO A 112 -17.36 1.22 14.00
N THR A 113 -18.39 0.63 13.38
CA THR A 113 -19.49 0.03 14.11
C THR A 113 -19.11 -1.37 14.66
N PRO A 114 -19.81 -1.89 15.67
CA PRO A 114 -19.56 -3.25 16.18
C PRO A 114 -19.68 -4.32 15.09
N GLU A 115 -20.59 -4.16 14.14
CA GLU A 115 -20.79 -5.07 13.01
C GLU A 115 -19.59 -5.03 12.05
N GLU A 116 -19.03 -3.84 11.81
CA GLU A 116 -17.82 -3.69 10.98
C GLU A 116 -16.60 -4.32 11.66
N VAL A 117 -16.46 -4.16 12.98
CA VAL A 117 -15.40 -4.77 13.78
C VAL A 117 -15.50 -6.31 13.73
N GLU A 118 -16.69 -6.87 13.92
CA GLU A 118 -16.90 -8.32 13.85
C GLU A 118 -16.60 -8.86 12.45
N LYS A 119 -17.13 -8.20 11.41
CA LYS A 119 -16.83 -8.58 10.03
C LYS A 119 -15.34 -8.53 9.73
N PHE A 120 -14.65 -7.49 10.17
CA PHE A 120 -13.22 -7.34 9.98
C PHE A 120 -12.42 -8.49 10.61
N ARG A 121 -12.78 -8.85 11.86
CA ARG A 121 -12.17 -9.98 12.57
C ARG A 121 -12.37 -11.30 11.84
N GLU A 122 -13.60 -11.56 11.38
CA GLU A 122 -13.91 -12.76 10.59
C GLU A 122 -13.12 -12.81 9.29
N ASP A 123 -13.03 -11.69 8.59
CA ASP A 123 -12.34 -11.60 7.30
C ASP A 123 -10.84 -11.83 7.42
N LEU A 124 -10.20 -11.30 8.47
CA LEU A 124 -8.80 -11.58 8.78
C LEU A 124 -8.58 -13.06 9.16
N THR A 125 -9.55 -13.66 9.86
CA THR A 125 -9.47 -15.05 10.30
C THR A 125 -9.74 -16.04 9.18
N TYR A 126 -10.61 -15.68 8.23
CA TYR A 126 -11.11 -16.59 7.19
C TYR A 126 -10.97 -16.02 5.77
N PRO A 127 -9.80 -15.58 5.31
CA PRO A 127 -9.63 -14.96 4.00
C PRO A 127 -10.03 -15.89 2.83
N TYR A 128 -9.93 -17.18 3.01
CA TYR A 128 -10.25 -18.20 2.03
C TYR A 128 -11.74 -18.29 1.68
N ARG A 129 -12.65 -17.77 2.51
CA ARG A 129 -14.12 -17.76 2.25
C ARG A 129 -14.50 -16.99 0.98
N TYR A 130 -13.60 -16.18 0.45
CA TYR A 130 -13.82 -15.35 -0.73
C TYR A 130 -13.40 -16.02 -2.03
N PHE A 131 -12.88 -17.23 -1.96
CA PHE A 131 -12.45 -18.01 -3.12
C PHE A 131 -13.52 -19.01 -3.56
N LYS A 132 -13.27 -19.73 -4.67
CA LYS A 132 -14.21 -20.75 -5.16
C LYS A 132 -14.34 -21.89 -4.15
N PRO A 133 -15.47 -22.58 -4.11
CA PRO A 133 -15.71 -23.64 -3.13
C PRO A 133 -14.64 -24.74 -3.07
N ARG A 134 -13.98 -25.03 -4.21
CA ARG A 134 -12.87 -26.00 -4.24
C ARG A 134 -11.63 -25.40 -3.59
N GLU A 135 -11.29 -24.16 -3.97
CA GLU A 135 -10.14 -23.42 -3.43
C GLU A 135 -10.34 -23.15 -1.94
N GLU A 136 -11.53 -22.72 -1.53
CA GLU A 136 -11.91 -22.54 -0.13
C GLU A 136 -11.67 -23.83 0.68
N LYS A 137 -12.09 -24.98 0.17
CA LYS A 137 -11.89 -26.28 0.82
C LYS A 137 -10.41 -26.64 0.96
N GLU A 138 -9.63 -26.40 -0.08
CA GLU A 138 -8.17 -26.67 -0.07
C GLU A 138 -7.46 -25.75 0.93
N LEU A 139 -7.75 -24.45 0.90
CA LEU A 139 -7.15 -23.45 1.79
C LEU A 139 -7.60 -23.64 3.25
N SER A 140 -8.87 -23.89 3.50
CA SER A 140 -9.38 -24.13 4.86
C SER A 140 -8.76 -25.35 5.53
N ALA A 141 -8.44 -26.37 4.77
CA ALA A 141 -7.79 -27.57 5.30
C ALA A 141 -6.39 -27.28 5.87
N LEU A 142 -5.67 -26.29 5.31
CA LEU A 142 -4.36 -25.86 5.81
C LEU A 142 -4.48 -25.09 7.13
N THR A 143 -5.59 -24.40 7.34
CA THR A 143 -5.81 -23.50 8.47
C THR A 143 -6.26 -24.20 9.75
N ILE A 144 -7.11 -25.22 9.62
CA ILE A 144 -7.73 -25.92 10.77
C ILE A 144 -6.70 -26.70 11.59
N ALA A 145 -5.57 -27.07 10.99
CA ALA A 145 -4.60 -27.99 11.58
C ALA A 145 -3.54 -27.33 12.49
N GLN A 146 -3.46 -26.00 12.55
CA GLN A 146 -2.39 -25.30 13.28
C GLN A 146 -2.77 -23.89 13.71
N ALA A 147 -2.00 -23.33 14.67
CA ALA A 147 -2.14 -21.94 15.08
C ALA A 147 -1.73 -20.98 13.97
N TRP A 148 -2.44 -19.86 13.85
CA TRP A 148 -2.14 -18.77 12.93
C TRP A 148 -1.52 -17.60 13.64
N TYR A 149 -0.46 -17.07 13.07
CA TYR A 149 0.16 -15.81 13.47
C TYR A 149 -0.06 -14.83 12.31
N ILE A 150 -0.83 -13.78 12.57
CA ILE A 150 -1.21 -12.78 11.56
C ILE A 150 -0.37 -11.53 11.78
N ASP A 151 0.46 -11.22 10.81
CA ASP A 151 1.18 -9.96 10.68
C ASP A 151 0.60 -9.13 9.54
N VAL A 152 0.72 -7.81 9.64
CA VAL A 152 0.22 -6.87 8.61
C VAL A 152 1.31 -5.88 8.24
N ILE A 153 1.52 -5.72 6.94
CA ILE A 153 2.30 -4.63 6.35
C ILE A 153 1.32 -3.67 5.68
N SER A 154 1.26 -2.45 6.16
CA SER A 154 0.40 -1.39 5.64
C SER A 154 1.21 -0.43 4.78
N PHE A 155 0.70 -0.17 3.56
CA PHE A 155 1.16 0.87 2.64
C PHE A 155 0.34 2.15 2.80
N ASN A 156 -0.65 2.14 3.71
CA ASN A 156 -1.50 3.29 3.96
C ASN A 156 -0.87 4.18 5.02
N TYR A 157 -1.10 5.47 4.89
CA TYR A 157 -0.71 6.48 5.88
C TYR A 157 -1.72 6.62 7.02
N THR A 158 -2.97 6.18 6.80
CA THR A 158 -4.07 6.26 7.78
C THR A 158 -3.98 5.16 8.82
N LEU A 159 -4.64 5.36 9.95
CA LEU A 159 -4.77 4.36 11.03
C LEU A 159 -6.12 3.62 10.96
N SER A 160 -6.75 3.58 9.78
CA SER A 160 -8.07 2.97 9.57
C SER A 160 -8.08 1.46 9.90
N PHE A 161 -6.98 0.77 9.61
CA PHE A 161 -6.80 -0.64 9.93
C PHE A 161 -6.74 -0.85 11.44
N GLU A 162 -5.94 -0.05 12.16
CA GLU A 162 -5.82 -0.09 13.63
C GLU A 162 -7.13 0.26 14.33
N CYS A 163 -7.89 1.21 13.79
CA CYS A 163 -9.21 1.53 14.33
C CYS A 163 -10.15 0.32 14.33
N LEU A 164 -10.08 -0.53 13.31
CA LEU A 164 -10.84 -1.79 13.27
C LEU A 164 -10.24 -2.87 14.18
N CYS A 165 -8.92 -2.86 14.42
CA CYS A 165 -8.25 -3.81 15.29
C CYS A 165 -8.54 -3.58 16.76
N GLN A 166 -8.70 -2.31 17.22
CA GLN A 166 -8.74 -1.95 18.64
C GLN A 166 -9.73 -2.76 19.47
N ASP A 167 -10.88 -3.09 18.88
CA ASP A 167 -11.92 -3.86 19.57
C ASP A 167 -12.07 -5.30 19.02
N ALA A 168 -11.40 -5.62 17.93
CA ALA A 168 -11.53 -6.92 17.27
C ALA A 168 -10.45 -7.93 17.68
N LEU A 169 -9.19 -7.48 17.66
CA LEU A 169 -8.01 -8.33 17.86
C LEU A 169 -6.93 -7.54 18.61
N LEU A 170 -6.69 -7.88 19.85
CA LEU A 170 -5.58 -7.30 20.60
C LEU A 170 -4.28 -8.03 20.26
N VAL A 171 -3.19 -7.26 20.14
CA VAL A 171 -1.88 -7.80 19.80
C VAL A 171 -1.43 -8.83 20.82
N GLY A 172 -1.06 -10.02 20.36
CA GLY A 172 -0.58 -11.14 21.17
C GLY A 172 -1.67 -11.97 21.86
N GLU A 173 -2.94 -11.54 21.84
CA GLU A 173 -4.03 -12.34 22.38
C GLU A 173 -4.38 -13.51 21.49
N ARG A 174 -4.86 -14.59 22.12
CA ARG A 174 -5.28 -15.82 21.45
C ARG A 174 -6.78 -15.78 21.18
N TYR A 175 -7.17 -15.65 19.94
CA TYR A 175 -8.54 -15.81 19.49
C TYR A 175 -8.77 -17.25 19.04
N TYR A 176 -9.86 -17.87 19.49
CA TYR A 176 -10.23 -19.24 19.12
C TYR A 176 -11.49 -19.22 18.26
N PRO A 177 -11.34 -19.22 16.93
CA PRO A 177 -12.48 -19.19 16.01
C PRO A 177 -13.33 -20.47 16.12
N GLU A 178 -14.64 -20.34 15.90
CA GLU A 178 -15.53 -21.49 15.80
C GLU A 178 -15.11 -22.39 14.63
N GLY A 179 -15.09 -23.71 14.87
CA GLY A 179 -14.69 -24.72 13.85
C GLY A 179 -13.20 -24.95 13.74
N TYR A 180 -12.36 -24.19 14.42
CA TYR A 180 -10.93 -24.51 14.58
C TYR A 180 -10.73 -25.48 15.71
N SER A 181 -10.08 -26.61 15.45
CA SER A 181 -9.86 -27.72 16.38
C SER A 181 -8.90 -27.36 17.55
N GLY A 182 -9.19 -26.24 18.25
CA GLY A 182 -8.44 -25.81 19.43
C GLY A 182 -7.16 -25.01 19.10
N HIS A 183 -6.92 -24.66 17.86
CA HIS A 183 -5.78 -23.82 17.44
C HIS A 183 -6.16 -22.34 17.44
N PRO A 184 -5.37 -21.46 18.09
CA PRO A 184 -5.65 -20.03 18.12
C PRO A 184 -5.22 -19.31 16.85
N VAL A 185 -5.88 -18.20 16.58
CA VAL A 185 -5.39 -17.10 15.74
C VAL A 185 -4.79 -16.05 16.64
N ILE A 186 -3.61 -15.55 16.32
CA ILE A 186 -2.85 -14.58 17.11
C ILE A 186 -2.45 -13.43 16.21
N TYR A 187 -2.99 -12.24 16.45
CA TYR A 187 -2.60 -11.03 15.74
C TYR A 187 -1.31 -10.46 16.34
N GLN A 188 -0.32 -10.22 15.50
CA GLN A 188 1.01 -9.76 15.92
C GLN A 188 1.18 -8.24 15.79
N GLY A 189 0.34 -7.57 15.00
CA GLY A 189 0.36 -6.14 14.82
C GLY A 189 0.47 -5.72 13.35
N VAL A 190 0.56 -4.40 13.16
CA VAL A 190 0.73 -3.78 11.84
C VAL A 190 2.02 -2.96 11.80
N LYS A 191 2.66 -2.93 10.63
CA LYS A 191 3.85 -2.11 10.36
C LYS A 191 3.56 -1.26 9.13
N HIS A 192 3.79 0.05 9.25
CA HIS A 192 3.60 1.01 8.17
C HIS A 192 4.93 1.27 7.46
N VAL A 193 5.08 0.78 6.23
CA VAL A 193 6.33 0.91 5.45
C VAL A 193 6.58 2.32 4.94
N HIS A 194 5.53 3.12 4.83
CA HIS A 194 5.60 4.52 4.39
C HIS A 194 5.33 5.51 5.54
N GLY A 195 5.48 5.06 6.80
CA GLY A 195 5.07 5.84 7.96
C GLY A 195 3.55 5.96 8.09
N SER A 196 3.09 6.66 9.12
CA SER A 196 1.67 6.85 9.38
C SER A 196 1.39 8.21 10.04
N LEU A 197 0.12 8.60 10.06
CA LEU A 197 -0.35 9.81 10.74
C LEU A 197 -0.12 9.80 12.26
N GLY A 198 0.15 8.64 12.84
CA GLY A 198 0.30 8.49 14.29
C GLY A 198 1.72 8.69 14.79
N GLU A 199 2.72 8.21 14.04
CA GLU A 199 4.11 8.15 14.48
C GLU A 199 5.07 8.44 13.33
N GLY A 200 6.02 9.35 13.55
CA GLY A 200 7.17 9.58 12.67
C GLY A 200 6.89 10.30 11.35
N GLY A 201 5.63 10.67 11.06
CA GLY A 201 5.24 11.30 9.80
C GLY A 201 5.17 10.32 8.61
N ILE A 202 4.71 10.81 7.48
CA ILE A 202 4.53 10.01 6.25
C ILE A 202 5.76 10.10 5.33
N LEU A 203 5.93 9.11 4.47
CA LEU A 203 6.94 9.05 3.40
C LEU A 203 6.26 9.00 2.05
N LEU A 204 6.33 10.09 1.31
CA LEU A 204 5.88 10.19 -0.07
C LEU A 204 7.12 10.17 -0.97
N GLY A 205 7.35 9.11 -1.73
CA GLY A 205 8.59 9.03 -2.49
C GLY A 205 8.72 7.85 -3.42
N VAL A 206 9.94 7.66 -3.91
CA VAL A 206 10.29 6.61 -4.86
C VAL A 206 11.12 5.52 -4.18
N ASP A 207 11.18 4.34 -4.79
CA ASP A 207 11.88 3.17 -4.28
C ASP A 207 13.35 3.14 -4.72
N HIS A 208 13.65 3.70 -5.91
CA HIS A 208 14.98 3.72 -6.49
C HIS A 208 15.33 5.09 -7.07
N GLY A 209 16.62 5.47 -6.97
CA GLY A 209 17.13 6.72 -7.53
C GLY A 209 16.90 6.87 -9.04
N ASP A 210 16.82 5.77 -9.79
CA ASP A 210 16.52 5.79 -11.24
C ASP A 210 15.11 6.29 -11.57
N GLN A 211 14.20 6.32 -10.59
CA GLN A 211 12.86 6.89 -10.73
C GLN A 211 12.87 8.42 -10.60
N MET A 212 14.02 9.02 -10.24
CA MET A 212 14.24 10.47 -10.22
C MET A 212 14.87 10.88 -11.55
N ALA A 213 14.24 11.79 -12.28
CA ALA A 213 14.71 12.16 -13.62
C ALA A 213 15.90 13.16 -13.61
N ASN A 214 16.20 13.79 -12.47
CA ASN A 214 17.27 14.77 -12.32
C ASN A 214 18.53 14.15 -11.69
N ASP A 215 19.63 14.09 -12.46
CA ASP A 215 20.92 13.56 -12.00
C ASP A 215 21.53 14.35 -10.83
N GLN A 216 21.32 15.66 -10.76
CA GLN A 216 21.83 16.50 -9.68
C GLN A 216 21.08 16.22 -8.37
N CYS A 217 19.76 16.04 -8.45
CA CYS A 217 18.94 15.63 -7.30
C CYS A 217 19.38 14.25 -6.77
N ARG A 218 19.73 13.32 -7.67
CA ARG A 218 20.26 12.00 -7.27
C ARG A 218 21.62 12.04 -6.58
N GLN A 219 22.36 13.13 -6.69
CA GLN A 219 23.67 13.33 -6.06
C GLN A 219 23.59 14.23 -4.82
N CYS A 220 22.40 14.71 -4.46
CA CYS A 220 22.16 15.55 -3.29
C CYS A 220 21.59 14.72 -2.15
N ASP A 221 22.36 14.58 -1.07
CA ASP A 221 21.96 13.78 0.09
C ASP A 221 20.64 14.27 0.69
N ASP A 222 20.42 15.59 0.80
CA ASP A 222 19.19 16.16 1.36
C ASP A 222 17.93 15.76 0.53
N VAL A 223 18.05 15.74 -0.80
CA VAL A 223 16.96 15.30 -1.69
C VAL A 223 16.74 13.80 -1.59
N MET A 224 17.81 13.02 -1.54
CA MET A 224 17.75 11.57 -1.41
C MET A 224 17.13 11.14 -0.08
N ASP A 225 17.49 11.81 1.02
CA ASP A 225 16.93 11.58 2.37
C ASP A 225 15.43 11.87 2.46
N LEU A 226 14.90 12.75 1.59
CA LEU A 226 13.49 13.07 1.54
C LEU A 226 12.69 12.17 0.60
N LEU A 227 13.21 11.91 -0.60
CA LEU A 227 12.43 11.32 -1.69
C LEU A 227 12.67 9.81 -1.88
N LEU A 228 13.83 9.28 -1.49
CA LEU A 228 14.15 7.86 -1.60
C LEU A 228 13.70 7.12 -0.33
N LYS A 229 12.58 6.38 -0.42
CA LYS A 229 11.92 5.73 0.73
C LYS A 229 12.88 4.91 1.63
N PRO A 230 13.75 4.01 1.10
CA PRO A 230 14.67 3.26 1.96
C PRO A 230 15.67 4.15 2.71
N GLN A 231 16.21 5.18 2.05
CA GLN A 231 17.15 6.11 2.69
C GLN A 231 16.47 7.00 3.73
N ALA A 232 15.23 7.43 3.45
CA ALA A 232 14.41 8.18 4.39
C ALA A 232 14.06 7.35 5.65
N ASN A 233 13.76 6.06 5.51
CA ASN A 233 13.54 5.15 6.65
C ASN A 233 14.83 4.97 7.46
N GLU A 234 15.97 4.76 6.81
CA GLU A 234 17.29 4.69 7.47
C GLU A 234 17.60 5.99 8.23
N GLY A 235 17.41 7.15 7.59
CA GLY A 235 17.62 8.47 8.21
C GLY A 235 16.73 8.74 9.42
N ARG A 236 15.52 8.16 9.45
CA ARG A 236 14.61 8.20 10.61
C ARG A 236 15.03 7.23 11.73
N GLY A 237 16.00 6.35 11.48
CA GLY A 237 16.45 5.34 12.43
C GLY A 237 15.44 4.23 12.67
N THR A 238 14.52 4.00 11.73
CA THR A 238 13.55 2.91 11.82
C THR A 238 14.15 1.62 11.25
N LEU A 239 13.74 0.48 11.78
CA LEU A 239 14.08 -0.85 11.23
C LEU A 239 12.91 -1.47 10.48
N VAL A 240 11.95 -0.63 10.06
CA VAL A 240 10.68 -1.12 9.47
C VAL A 240 10.92 -1.94 8.20
N ASP A 241 11.88 -1.55 7.37
CA ASP A 241 12.18 -2.24 6.12
C ASP A 241 12.73 -3.64 6.40
N GLU A 242 13.73 -3.77 7.29
CA GLU A 242 14.31 -5.07 7.66
C GLU A 242 13.29 -5.98 8.35
N GLU A 243 12.47 -5.42 9.23
CA GLU A 243 11.41 -6.15 9.92
C GLU A 243 10.36 -6.67 8.94
N CYS A 244 9.88 -5.83 8.01
CA CYS A 244 8.91 -6.23 6.98
C CYS A 244 9.50 -7.23 5.98
N LEU A 245 10.75 -7.08 5.56
CA LEU A 245 11.46 -8.08 4.74
C LEU A 245 11.57 -9.42 5.47
N SER A 246 11.81 -9.40 6.79
CA SER A 246 11.83 -10.63 7.61
C SER A 246 10.45 -11.28 7.70
N LEU A 247 9.36 -10.50 7.82
CA LEU A 247 7.99 -11.02 7.80
C LEU A 247 7.67 -11.68 6.46
N ILE A 248 8.02 -11.05 5.34
CA ILE A 248 7.85 -11.64 4.00
C ILE A 248 8.63 -12.94 3.88
N ALA A 249 9.90 -12.96 4.32
CA ALA A 249 10.74 -14.15 4.26
C ALA A 249 10.22 -15.30 5.13
N GLY A 250 9.50 -15.02 6.21
CA GLY A 250 8.92 -16.00 7.13
C GLY A 250 7.48 -16.41 6.80
N ALA A 251 6.81 -15.75 5.85
CA ALA A 251 5.40 -16.01 5.55
C ALA A 251 5.16 -17.39 4.91
N ASP A 252 4.06 -18.04 5.29
CA ASP A 252 3.53 -19.25 4.66
C ASP A 252 2.37 -18.91 3.72
N VAL A 253 1.59 -17.89 4.07
CA VAL A 253 0.51 -17.32 3.25
C VAL A 253 0.68 -15.82 3.18
N ILE A 254 0.60 -15.25 1.99
CA ILE A 254 0.60 -13.81 1.77
C ILE A 254 -0.73 -13.39 1.14
N CYS A 255 -1.45 -12.50 1.83
CA CYS A 255 -2.71 -11.91 1.39
C CYS A 255 -2.46 -10.50 0.87
N LEU A 256 -2.79 -10.23 -0.39
CA LEU A 256 -2.61 -8.94 -1.05
C LEU A 256 -3.98 -8.27 -1.24
N PHE A 257 -4.23 -7.16 -0.56
CA PHE A 257 -5.50 -6.44 -0.63
C PHE A 257 -5.33 -4.94 -0.87
N GLY A 258 -6.03 -4.41 -1.86
CA GLY A 258 -6.09 -2.97 -2.11
C GLY A 258 -4.80 -2.33 -2.62
N LEU A 259 -3.88 -3.12 -3.15
CA LEU A 259 -2.58 -2.70 -3.68
C LEU A 259 -2.65 -2.43 -5.19
N SER A 260 -1.98 -1.38 -5.63
CA SER A 260 -1.79 -1.07 -7.06
C SER A 260 -0.70 -1.91 -7.71
N LEU A 261 0.19 -2.51 -6.93
CA LEU A 261 1.41 -3.21 -7.37
C LEU A 261 2.31 -2.30 -8.24
N GLY A 262 2.41 -1.04 -7.85
CA GLY A 262 3.19 -0.01 -8.57
C GLY A 262 4.71 -0.21 -8.48
N PRO A 263 5.47 0.44 -9.37
CA PRO A 263 6.93 0.34 -9.40
C PRO A 263 7.62 1.09 -8.25
N THR A 264 6.92 2.00 -7.56
CA THR A 264 7.44 2.74 -6.40
C THR A 264 7.51 1.92 -5.12
N ASP A 265 7.16 0.63 -5.22
CA ASP A 265 7.19 -0.36 -4.14
C ASP A 265 7.89 -1.67 -4.58
N GLN A 266 8.80 -1.58 -5.58
CA GLN A 266 9.44 -2.73 -6.21
C GLN A 266 10.27 -3.57 -5.24
N MET A 267 10.80 -2.97 -4.19
CA MET A 267 11.53 -3.69 -3.14
C MET A 267 10.68 -4.80 -2.53
N TRP A 268 9.41 -4.51 -2.23
CA TRP A 268 8.47 -5.47 -1.63
C TRP A 268 8.08 -6.58 -2.60
N TRP A 269 7.84 -6.22 -3.87
CA TRP A 269 7.51 -7.21 -4.92
C TRP A 269 8.69 -8.14 -5.18
N THR A 270 9.92 -7.63 -5.13
CA THR A 270 11.14 -8.43 -5.24
C THR A 270 11.31 -9.39 -4.07
N ALA A 271 11.01 -8.96 -2.84
CA ALA A 271 11.06 -9.82 -1.66
C ALA A 271 10.01 -10.94 -1.72
N ILE A 272 8.77 -10.62 -2.13
CA ILE A 272 7.71 -11.61 -2.32
C ILE A 272 8.09 -12.62 -3.42
N LYS A 273 8.61 -12.14 -4.57
CA LYS A 273 9.13 -13.00 -5.63
C LYS A 273 10.15 -13.99 -5.08
N LYS A 274 11.15 -13.46 -4.35
CA LYS A 274 12.21 -14.30 -3.76
C LYS A 274 11.61 -15.38 -2.86
N ARG A 275 10.73 -14.99 -1.92
CA ARG A 275 10.06 -15.93 -1.02
C ARG A 275 9.25 -16.98 -1.80
N PHE A 276 8.54 -16.57 -2.86
CA PHE A 276 7.72 -17.44 -3.69
C PHE A 276 8.54 -18.47 -4.47
N LEU A 277 9.74 -18.11 -4.91
CA LEU A 277 10.65 -19.03 -5.62
C LEU A 277 11.41 -19.94 -4.65
N ASP A 278 11.80 -19.44 -3.49
CA ASP A 278 12.59 -20.19 -2.50
C ASP A 278 11.74 -21.21 -1.73
N ASN A 279 10.43 -21.01 -1.63
CA ASN A 279 9.51 -21.92 -0.94
C ASN A 279 8.37 -22.38 -1.85
N PRO A 280 8.33 -23.68 -2.26
CA PRO A 280 7.27 -24.19 -3.11
C PRO A 280 5.89 -24.31 -2.44
N GLU A 281 5.83 -24.24 -1.10
CA GLU A 281 4.60 -24.38 -0.32
C GLU A 281 3.91 -23.04 -0.02
N ILE A 282 4.52 -21.89 -0.36
CA ILE A 282 3.92 -20.59 -0.09
C ILE A 282 2.68 -20.37 -0.96
N ILE A 283 1.68 -19.74 -0.35
CA ILE A 283 0.41 -19.39 -1.00
C ILE A 283 0.26 -17.89 -1.08
N LEU A 284 -0.12 -17.39 -2.25
CA LEU A 284 -0.51 -16.00 -2.46
C LEU A 284 -2.03 -15.92 -2.66
N LEU A 285 -2.71 -15.11 -1.84
CA LEU A 285 -4.13 -14.80 -1.93
C LEU A 285 -4.27 -13.36 -2.44
N TYR A 286 -4.72 -13.19 -3.69
CA TYR A 286 -4.81 -11.87 -4.31
C TYR A 286 -6.27 -11.42 -4.44
N PHE A 287 -6.60 -10.36 -3.72
CA PHE A 287 -7.92 -9.73 -3.71
C PHE A 287 -7.90 -8.54 -4.67
N HIS A 288 -8.23 -8.81 -5.93
CA HIS A 288 -8.17 -7.81 -6.99
C HIS A 288 -9.47 -7.00 -7.10
N TYR A 289 -9.36 -5.69 -7.25
CA TYR A 289 -10.49 -4.82 -7.56
C TYR A 289 -10.47 -4.42 -9.03
N ASP A 290 -11.55 -4.72 -9.75
CA ASP A 290 -11.76 -4.34 -11.16
C ASP A 290 -13.12 -3.64 -11.29
N PRO A 291 -13.17 -2.29 -11.42
CA PRO A 291 -14.44 -1.57 -11.56
C PRO A 291 -15.16 -1.91 -12.87
N ALA A 292 -14.46 -2.44 -13.87
CA ALA A 292 -15.04 -2.85 -15.15
C ALA A 292 -15.55 -4.31 -15.14
N ALA A 293 -15.31 -5.07 -14.06
CA ALA A 293 -15.84 -6.42 -13.95
C ALA A 293 -17.34 -6.41 -13.73
N TRP A 294 -18.06 -7.24 -14.52
CA TRP A 294 -19.49 -7.34 -14.38
C TRP A 294 -19.88 -8.03 -13.06
N ALA A 295 -20.52 -7.28 -12.17
CA ALA A 295 -20.89 -7.73 -10.82
C ALA A 295 -21.80 -8.98 -10.80
N ALA A 296 -22.49 -9.31 -11.92
CA ALA A 296 -23.34 -10.50 -12.02
C ALA A 296 -22.55 -11.81 -12.18
N LEU A 297 -21.28 -11.76 -12.56
CA LEU A 297 -20.43 -12.93 -12.69
C LEU A 297 -19.49 -13.01 -11.49
N LYS A 298 -19.94 -13.64 -10.41
CA LYS A 298 -19.16 -13.80 -9.17
C LYS A 298 -17.79 -14.47 -9.39
N PHE A 299 -17.66 -15.32 -10.44
CA PHE A 299 -16.42 -15.99 -10.82
C PHE A 299 -16.18 -15.88 -12.33
N ASP A 300 -15.51 -14.82 -12.76
CA ASP A 300 -15.12 -14.61 -14.15
C ASP A 300 -13.68 -15.13 -14.38
N ARG A 301 -13.57 -16.32 -14.94
CA ARG A 301 -12.26 -16.96 -15.24
C ARG A 301 -11.34 -16.12 -16.13
N ARG A 302 -11.91 -15.28 -17.00
CA ARG A 302 -11.10 -14.41 -17.87
C ARG A 302 -10.46 -13.30 -17.05
N LYS A 303 -11.25 -12.65 -16.23
CA LYS A 303 -10.80 -11.58 -15.33
C LYS A 303 -9.84 -12.10 -14.27
N GLU A 304 -10.09 -13.26 -13.69
CA GLU A 304 -9.17 -13.93 -12.77
C GLU A 304 -7.81 -14.21 -13.41
N ARG A 305 -7.78 -14.71 -14.67
CA ARG A 305 -6.51 -14.91 -15.39
C ARG A 305 -5.79 -13.60 -15.67
N GLN A 306 -6.52 -12.54 -16.01
CA GLN A 306 -5.94 -11.20 -16.22
C GLN A 306 -5.34 -10.65 -14.92
N ALA A 307 -6.05 -10.76 -13.81
CA ALA A 307 -5.57 -10.31 -12.51
C ALA A 307 -4.38 -11.15 -12.02
N ARG A 308 -4.41 -12.48 -12.24
CA ARG A 308 -3.26 -13.35 -11.93
C ARG A 308 -2.03 -12.97 -12.75
N GLN A 309 -2.21 -12.72 -14.08
CA GLN A 309 -1.11 -12.27 -14.92
C GLN A 309 -0.55 -10.93 -14.45
N HIS A 310 -1.41 -10.00 -14.07
CA HIS A 310 -0.99 -8.72 -13.52
C HIS A 310 -0.10 -8.90 -12.26
N LEU A 311 -0.48 -9.79 -11.36
CA LEU A 311 0.35 -10.09 -10.18
C LEU A 311 1.68 -10.77 -10.58
N ILE A 312 1.65 -11.72 -11.50
CA ILE A 312 2.86 -12.41 -12.01
C ILE A 312 3.82 -11.41 -12.63
N ASP A 313 3.32 -10.49 -13.46
CA ASP A 313 4.11 -9.45 -14.12
C ASP A 313 4.71 -8.47 -13.09
N ALA A 314 3.91 -8.02 -12.11
CA ALA A 314 4.37 -7.12 -11.06
C ALA A 314 5.45 -7.75 -10.16
N LEU A 315 5.34 -9.04 -9.87
CA LEU A 315 6.37 -9.80 -9.17
C LEU A 315 7.57 -10.14 -10.07
N GLY A 316 7.48 -9.96 -11.38
CA GLY A 316 8.51 -10.35 -12.35
C GLY A 316 8.77 -11.86 -12.36
N LEU A 317 7.72 -12.69 -12.13
CA LEU A 317 7.83 -14.15 -12.22
C LEU A 317 7.88 -14.58 -13.68
N GLU A 318 8.79 -15.50 -13.99
CA GLU A 318 8.93 -16.10 -15.31
C GLU A 318 8.07 -17.36 -15.42
N GLY A 319 7.59 -17.68 -16.62
CA GLY A 319 6.84 -18.91 -16.89
C GLY A 319 5.37 -18.69 -17.24
N ASN A 320 4.63 -19.80 -17.33
CA ASN A 320 3.22 -19.78 -17.70
C ASN A 320 2.35 -19.68 -16.43
N GLN A 321 1.28 -18.90 -16.48
CA GLN A 321 0.29 -18.78 -15.38
C GLN A 321 -0.12 -20.13 -14.77
N LYS A 322 -0.23 -21.18 -15.61
CA LYS A 322 -0.63 -22.52 -15.17
C LYS A 322 0.36 -23.19 -14.20
N GLU A 323 1.61 -22.73 -14.21
CA GLU A 323 2.65 -23.22 -13.29
C GLU A 323 2.42 -22.76 -11.86
N TYR A 324 1.59 -21.74 -11.69
CA TYR A 324 1.29 -21.10 -10.41
C TYR A 324 -0.17 -21.23 -9.98
N ASP A 325 -1.00 -21.96 -10.74
CA ASP A 325 -2.45 -22.07 -10.49
C ASP A 325 -2.80 -22.70 -9.12
N ASP A 326 -1.90 -23.49 -8.56
CA ASP A 326 -2.02 -24.15 -7.26
C ASP A 326 -1.47 -23.35 -6.08
N ARG A 327 -0.80 -22.22 -6.34
CA ARG A 327 -0.19 -21.35 -5.31
C ARG A 327 -0.62 -19.90 -5.37
N ILE A 328 -1.15 -19.43 -6.48
CA ILE A 328 -1.68 -18.06 -6.64
C ILE A 328 -3.19 -18.14 -6.84
N PHE A 329 -3.92 -17.82 -5.79
CA PHE A 329 -5.37 -17.76 -5.80
C PHE A 329 -5.84 -16.32 -5.98
N VAL A 330 -6.82 -16.12 -6.85
CA VAL A 330 -7.31 -14.77 -7.20
C VAL A 330 -8.82 -14.70 -7.02
N THR A 331 -9.29 -13.68 -6.33
CA THR A 331 -10.71 -13.29 -6.29
C THR A 331 -10.88 -11.86 -6.76
N ILE A 332 -12.00 -11.57 -7.44
CA ILE A 332 -12.28 -10.26 -8.02
C ILE A 332 -13.46 -9.63 -7.31
N ASN A 333 -13.32 -8.35 -6.92
CA ASN A 333 -14.38 -7.58 -6.28
C ASN A 333 -15.01 -8.31 -5.09
N SER A 334 -14.15 -8.95 -4.27
CA SER A 334 -14.62 -9.67 -3.08
C SER A 334 -15.30 -8.73 -2.08
N ASP A 335 -16.16 -9.29 -1.23
CA ASP A 335 -16.77 -8.57 -0.12
C ASP A 335 -15.93 -8.62 1.17
N MET A 336 -14.64 -8.99 1.04
CA MET A 336 -13.69 -8.97 2.15
C MET A 336 -13.55 -7.55 2.70
N PHE A 337 -13.55 -7.43 3.99
CA PHE A 337 -13.53 -6.21 4.80
C PHE A 337 -14.80 -5.34 4.69
N PRO A 338 -15.11 -4.55 5.72
CA PRO A 338 -16.26 -3.64 5.74
C PRO A 338 -16.27 -2.68 4.54
N ARG A 339 -17.46 -2.27 4.10
CA ARG A 339 -17.64 -1.34 3.00
C ARG A 339 -18.65 -0.25 3.39
N ARG A 340 -18.28 1.00 3.10
CA ARG A 340 -19.13 2.19 3.24
C ARG A 340 -19.42 2.87 1.90
#